data_1bc3d513f9ec928e8954f9c9070e82b0
#
_entry.id   1bc3d513f9ec928e8954f9c9070e82b0
#
_cell.length_a   1.000
_cell.length_b   1.000
_cell.length_c   1.000
_cell.angle_alpha   90.00
_cell.angle_beta   90.00
_cell.angle_gamma   90.00
#
_symmetry.space_group_name_H-M   'P 1'
#
loop_
_entity.id
_entity.type
_entity.pdbx_description
1 polymer ?
#
loop_
_entity_poly.entity_id
_entity_poly.type
_entity_poly.pdbx_seq_one_letter_code
_entity_poly.pdbx_strand_id
1 'polypeptide(L)'
;DQGRRTIATTSMGRNAAVMLHLVSELDKSVPTVWVDTGYNLRDTYVVAERLIRDLEINMHVYSPLMTSERRNAIMGGIPTVDEEERHQDFTEQVKLEPFGRALDEFQPEIWLTGIRREETEHRQSLDIVSVDNRGIIKVAPIFYWSEDDVEDYMEQHQLPTCRHYFDPTKVHDGRECGLHTAA
;
A
#
# COMPACT_ATOMS: atom_id res chain seq x y z
N ASP A 1 9.68 11.15 16.96
CA ASP A 1 10.40 9.89 16.81
C ASP A 1 11.27 9.65 18.04
N GLN A 2 10.92 8.70 18.89
CA GLN A 2 11.68 8.34 20.10
C GLN A 2 12.59 7.12 19.84
N GLY A 3 13.11 6.99 18.62
CA GLY A 3 13.95 5.85 18.23
C GLY A 3 13.18 4.54 18.01
N ARG A 4 11.85 4.61 17.83
CA ARG A 4 11.03 3.44 17.49
C ARG A 4 11.23 3.05 16.04
N ARG A 5 11.27 1.74 15.77
CA ARG A 5 11.35 1.21 14.42
C ARG A 5 10.07 1.56 13.66
N THR A 6 10.21 2.44 12.68
CA THR A 6 9.09 2.97 11.87
C THR A 6 9.24 2.49 10.44
N ILE A 7 8.15 2.05 9.82
CA ILE A 7 8.05 1.83 8.38
C ILE A 7 6.90 2.68 7.81
N ALA A 8 6.99 3.00 6.53
CA ALA A 8 5.85 3.44 5.74
C ALA A 8 5.47 2.36 4.74
N THR A 9 4.23 2.36 4.26
CA THR A 9 3.80 1.45 3.20
C THR A 9 3.11 2.20 2.08
N THR A 10 3.25 1.67 0.86
CA THR A 10 2.57 2.19 -0.32
C THR A 10 2.07 1.05 -1.22
N SER A 11 0.95 1.27 -1.89
CA SER A 11 0.47 0.41 -2.98
C SER A 11 0.77 0.99 -4.36
N MET A 12 1.42 2.15 -4.42
CA MET A 12 1.60 2.95 -5.65
C MET A 12 0.28 3.31 -6.35
N GLY A 13 -0.81 3.42 -5.57
CA GLY A 13 -2.11 3.88 -6.04
C GLY A 13 -2.13 5.37 -6.39
N ARG A 14 -3.31 5.87 -6.81
CA ARG A 14 -3.49 7.27 -7.26
C ARG A 14 -2.92 8.30 -6.30
N ASN A 15 -3.11 8.10 -5.00
CA ASN A 15 -2.76 9.05 -3.94
C ASN A 15 -1.45 8.69 -3.22
N ALA A 16 -0.72 7.69 -3.73
CA ALA A 16 0.53 7.25 -3.11
C ALA A 16 1.58 8.37 -3.03
N ALA A 17 1.61 9.26 -4.02
CA ALA A 17 2.55 10.36 -4.09
C ALA A 17 2.48 11.30 -2.87
N VAL A 18 1.28 11.54 -2.33
CA VAL A 18 1.09 12.37 -1.13
C VAL A 18 1.81 11.77 0.07
N MET A 19 1.55 10.50 0.38
CA MET A 19 2.19 9.84 1.52
C MET A 19 3.70 9.72 1.35
N LEU A 20 4.17 9.41 0.14
CA LEU A 20 5.60 9.33 -0.15
C LEU A 20 6.29 10.68 0.02
N HIS A 21 5.64 11.76 -0.43
CA HIS A 21 6.17 13.12 -0.23
C HIS A 21 6.20 13.48 1.26
N LEU A 22 5.12 13.25 2.01
CA LEU A 22 5.10 13.51 3.45
C LEU A 22 6.17 12.72 4.21
N VAL A 23 6.40 11.45 3.84
CA VAL A 23 7.47 10.64 4.44
C VAL A 23 8.84 11.20 4.09
N SER A 24 9.07 11.62 2.84
CA SER A 24 10.35 12.19 2.42
C SER A 24 10.68 13.51 3.12
N GLU A 25 9.67 14.34 3.38
CA GLU A 25 9.81 15.59 4.12
C GLU A 25 10.05 15.36 5.62
N LEU A 26 9.50 14.27 6.17
CA LEU A 26 9.67 13.91 7.57
C LEU A 26 11.07 13.35 7.83
N ASP A 27 11.42 12.27 7.14
CA ASP A 27 12.71 11.59 7.28
C ASP A 27 12.91 10.62 6.11
N LYS A 28 13.82 10.93 5.20
CA LYS A 28 14.16 10.10 4.03
C LYS A 28 14.74 8.73 4.39
N SER A 29 15.19 8.53 5.63
CA SER A 29 15.72 7.24 6.08
C SER A 29 14.63 6.22 6.45
N VAL A 30 13.37 6.65 6.60
CA VAL A 30 12.26 5.74 6.93
C VAL A 30 12.10 4.69 5.84
N PRO A 31 12.26 3.39 6.16
CA PRO A 31 12.02 2.33 5.20
C PRO A 31 10.57 2.39 4.70
N THR A 32 10.42 2.48 3.38
CA THR A 32 9.10 2.48 2.74
C THR A 32 8.91 1.16 2.01
N VAL A 33 7.93 0.38 2.42
CA VAL A 33 7.63 -0.94 1.88
C VAL A 33 6.60 -0.84 0.78
N TRP A 34 6.94 -1.38 -0.39
CA TRP A 34 6.02 -1.60 -1.50
C TRP A 34 5.88 -3.09 -1.77
N VAL A 35 4.68 -3.63 -1.61
CA VAL A 35 4.37 -4.97 -2.09
C VAL A 35 4.00 -4.87 -3.57
N ASP A 36 4.95 -5.24 -4.43
CA ASP A 36 4.71 -5.36 -5.86
C ASP A 36 4.09 -6.72 -6.16
N THR A 37 2.79 -6.74 -6.38
CA THR A 37 2.01 -7.96 -6.65
C THR A 37 2.41 -8.66 -7.96
N GLY A 38 3.11 -7.97 -8.86
CA GLY A 38 3.42 -8.40 -10.22
C GLY A 38 2.26 -8.23 -11.21
N TYR A 39 1.16 -7.59 -10.79
CA TYR A 39 -0.02 -7.30 -11.61
C TYR A 39 -0.24 -5.80 -11.85
N ASN A 40 0.69 -4.97 -11.39
CA ASN A 40 0.62 -3.53 -11.64
C ASN A 40 0.69 -3.22 -13.15
N LEU A 41 0.00 -2.16 -13.56
CA LEU A 41 0.10 -1.66 -14.92
C LEU A 41 1.47 -1.02 -15.16
N ARG A 42 1.91 -0.99 -16.41
CA ARG A 42 3.17 -0.36 -16.80
C ARG A 42 3.28 1.09 -16.30
N ASP A 43 2.20 1.85 -16.38
CA ASP A 43 2.17 3.25 -15.95
C ASP A 43 2.39 3.39 -14.44
N THR A 44 1.91 2.44 -13.64
CA THR A 44 2.18 2.39 -12.20
C THR A 44 3.69 2.30 -11.92
N TYR A 45 4.41 1.41 -12.63
CA TYR A 45 5.86 1.29 -12.47
C TYR A 45 6.61 2.57 -12.91
N VAL A 46 6.19 3.19 -14.01
CA VAL A 46 6.81 4.44 -14.48
C VAL A 46 6.64 5.57 -13.46
N VAL A 47 5.45 5.71 -12.88
CA VAL A 47 5.19 6.73 -11.84
C VAL A 47 5.93 6.38 -10.55
N ALA A 48 5.94 5.10 -10.15
CA ALA A 48 6.64 4.63 -8.96
C ALA A 48 8.14 4.95 -9.01
N GLU A 49 8.82 4.57 -10.11
CA GLU A 49 10.26 4.83 -10.29
C GLU A 49 10.58 6.34 -10.30
N ARG A 50 9.68 7.15 -10.87
CA ARG A 50 9.82 8.60 -10.82
C ARG A 50 9.72 9.13 -9.38
N LEU A 51 8.71 8.70 -8.62
CA LEU A 51 8.53 9.12 -7.22
C LEU A 51 9.71 8.68 -6.35
N ILE A 52 10.14 7.42 -6.47
CA ILE A 52 11.27 6.88 -5.71
C ILE A 52 12.52 7.73 -5.92
N ARG A 53 12.83 8.04 -7.19
CA ARG A 53 14.00 8.82 -7.55
C ARG A 53 13.88 10.29 -7.12
N ASP A 54 12.76 10.94 -7.47
CA ASP A 54 12.63 12.40 -7.32
C ASP A 54 12.45 12.80 -5.84
N LEU A 55 11.86 11.93 -5.00
CA LEU A 55 11.72 12.11 -3.56
C LEU A 55 12.83 11.43 -2.73
N GLU A 56 13.75 10.71 -3.37
CA GLU A 56 14.84 9.96 -2.72
C GLU A 56 14.32 8.98 -1.64
N ILE A 57 13.22 8.26 -1.96
CA ILE A 57 12.57 7.33 -1.03
C ILE A 57 13.45 6.12 -0.73
N ASN A 58 13.62 5.79 0.55
CA ASN A 58 14.25 4.54 1.00
C ASN A 58 13.28 3.35 0.74
N MET A 59 13.17 2.95 -0.53
CA MET A 59 12.19 1.99 -1.01
C MET A 59 12.68 0.55 -0.87
N HIS A 60 11.85 -0.31 -0.27
CA HIS A 60 12.02 -1.75 -0.17
C HIS A 60 10.86 -2.45 -0.85
N VAL A 61 11.16 -3.15 -1.94
CA VAL A 61 10.14 -3.84 -2.77
C VAL A 61 10.09 -5.31 -2.40
N TYR A 62 8.89 -5.79 -2.05
CA TYR A 62 8.62 -7.20 -1.77
C TYR A 62 7.70 -7.76 -2.83
N SER A 63 8.19 -8.74 -3.57
CA SER A 63 7.43 -9.44 -4.61
C SER A 63 7.01 -10.83 -4.15
N PRO A 64 5.92 -11.39 -4.70
CA PRO A 64 5.53 -12.77 -4.50
C PRO A 64 6.65 -13.75 -4.88
N LEU A 65 6.71 -14.90 -4.23
CA LEU A 65 7.67 -15.97 -4.55
C LEU A 65 7.45 -16.60 -5.92
N MET A 66 6.26 -16.38 -6.50
CA MET A 66 5.90 -16.87 -7.83
C MET A 66 5.57 -15.69 -8.75
N THR A 67 6.09 -15.70 -9.97
CA THR A 67 5.77 -14.68 -10.97
C THR A 67 4.27 -14.71 -11.35
N SER A 68 3.73 -13.55 -11.73
CA SER A 68 2.34 -13.44 -12.20
C SER A 68 2.02 -14.37 -13.36
N GLU A 69 2.92 -14.49 -14.34
CA GLU A 69 2.74 -15.37 -15.50
C GLU A 69 2.63 -16.86 -15.10
N ARG A 70 3.51 -17.32 -14.20
CA ARG A 70 3.45 -18.70 -13.71
C ARG A 70 2.16 -18.93 -12.90
N ARG A 71 1.77 -17.98 -12.07
CA ARG A 71 0.54 -18.06 -11.28
C ARG A 71 -0.69 -18.11 -12.19
N ASN A 72 -0.75 -17.24 -13.20
CA ASN A 72 -1.84 -17.23 -14.18
C ASN A 72 -1.96 -18.57 -14.90
N ALA A 73 -0.85 -19.19 -15.26
CA ALA A 73 -0.85 -20.51 -15.90
C ALA A 73 -1.42 -21.63 -15.00
N ILE A 74 -1.17 -21.54 -13.68
CA ILE A 74 -1.64 -22.54 -12.70
C ILE A 74 -3.08 -22.26 -12.27
N MET A 75 -3.44 -21.01 -12.02
CA MET A 75 -4.74 -20.60 -11.48
C MET A 75 -5.76 -20.24 -12.57
N GLY A 76 -5.35 -20.12 -13.84
CA GLY A 76 -6.22 -19.69 -14.92
C GLY A 76 -6.53 -18.19 -14.95
N GLY A 77 -5.69 -17.38 -14.30
CA GLY A 77 -5.84 -15.93 -14.17
C GLY A 77 -6.09 -15.47 -12.73
N ILE A 78 -6.50 -14.22 -12.58
CA ILE A 78 -6.89 -13.66 -11.27
C ILE A 78 -8.27 -14.22 -10.89
N PRO A 79 -8.41 -14.89 -9.73
CA PRO A 79 -9.70 -15.41 -9.29
C PRO A 79 -10.72 -14.29 -9.07
N THR A 80 -11.99 -14.57 -9.36
CA THR A 80 -13.08 -13.64 -9.07
C THR A 80 -13.51 -13.74 -7.59
N VAL A 81 -14.30 -12.77 -7.12
CA VAL A 81 -14.85 -12.78 -5.73
C VAL A 81 -15.76 -13.96 -5.45
N ASP A 82 -16.43 -14.48 -6.48
CA ASP A 82 -17.32 -15.67 -6.32
C ASP A 82 -16.50 -16.94 -6.08
N GLU A 83 -15.21 -16.92 -6.38
CA GLU A 83 -14.24 -17.99 -6.11
C GLU A 83 -13.51 -17.74 -4.78
N GLU A 84 -14.26 -17.57 -3.69
CA GLU A 84 -13.77 -17.01 -2.42
C GLU A 84 -12.47 -17.66 -1.91
N GLU A 85 -12.39 -18.99 -1.82
CA GLU A 85 -11.19 -19.70 -1.36
C GLU A 85 -9.99 -19.42 -2.28
N ARG A 86 -10.18 -19.50 -3.59
CA ARG A 86 -9.12 -19.21 -4.57
C ARG A 86 -8.66 -17.76 -4.53
N HIS A 87 -9.59 -16.84 -4.30
CA HIS A 87 -9.27 -15.42 -4.16
C HIS A 87 -8.52 -15.13 -2.85
N GLN A 88 -8.84 -15.84 -1.76
CA GLN A 88 -8.08 -15.76 -0.50
C GLN A 88 -6.65 -16.29 -0.69
N ASP A 89 -6.48 -17.47 -1.29
CA ASP A 89 -5.17 -18.04 -1.60
C ASP A 89 -4.35 -17.13 -2.52
N PHE A 90 -4.99 -16.52 -3.51
CA PHE A 90 -4.35 -15.55 -4.39
C PHE A 90 -3.88 -14.32 -3.60
N THR A 91 -4.75 -13.74 -2.77
CA THR A 91 -4.42 -12.57 -1.95
C THR A 91 -3.28 -12.86 -0.97
N GLU A 92 -3.30 -14.04 -0.34
CA GLU A 92 -2.21 -14.51 0.52
C GLU A 92 -0.88 -14.51 -0.24
N GLN A 93 -0.84 -15.15 -1.40
CA GLN A 93 0.38 -15.29 -2.19
C GLN A 93 0.92 -13.97 -2.74
N VAL A 94 0.04 -13.05 -3.19
CA VAL A 94 0.50 -11.85 -3.90
C VAL A 94 0.67 -10.64 -3.00
N LYS A 95 0.10 -10.68 -1.79
CA LYS A 95 0.06 -9.49 -0.95
C LYS A 95 0.41 -9.75 0.51
N LEU A 96 -0.25 -10.72 1.16
CA LEU A 96 -0.08 -10.90 2.60
C LEU A 96 1.25 -11.56 2.95
N GLU A 97 1.64 -12.62 2.24
CA GLU A 97 2.94 -13.28 2.44
C GLU A 97 4.12 -12.33 2.19
N PRO A 98 4.21 -11.58 1.04
CA PRO A 98 5.27 -10.61 0.86
C PRO A 98 5.31 -9.53 1.93
N PHE A 99 4.15 -9.05 2.36
CA PHE A 99 4.07 -8.08 3.43
C PHE A 99 4.51 -8.66 4.78
N GLY A 100 4.14 -9.91 5.07
CA GLY A 100 4.61 -10.64 6.25
C GLY A 100 6.12 -10.67 6.34
N ARG A 101 6.82 -10.99 5.22
CA ARG A 101 8.29 -10.95 5.14
C ARG A 101 8.86 -9.57 5.46
N ALA A 102 8.22 -8.51 4.98
CA ALA A 102 8.64 -7.15 5.30
C ALA A 102 8.50 -6.87 6.80
N LEU A 103 7.38 -7.27 7.42
CA LEU A 103 7.18 -7.09 8.86
C LEU A 103 8.18 -7.91 9.69
N ASP A 104 8.50 -9.12 9.26
CA ASP A 104 9.49 -9.97 9.93
C ASP A 104 10.91 -9.38 9.86
N GLU A 105 11.26 -8.73 8.74
CA GLU A 105 12.56 -8.11 8.54
C GLU A 105 12.70 -6.82 9.34
N PHE A 106 11.72 -5.92 9.23
CA PHE A 106 11.79 -4.60 9.87
C PHE A 106 11.33 -4.60 11.32
N GLN A 107 10.51 -5.56 11.73
CA GLN A 107 9.89 -5.62 13.06
C GLN A 107 9.41 -4.24 13.55
N PRO A 108 8.53 -3.56 12.79
CA PRO A 108 8.16 -2.19 13.09
C PRO A 108 7.33 -2.10 14.37
N GLU A 109 7.52 -1.00 15.08
CA GLU A 109 6.66 -0.57 16.20
C GLU A 109 5.64 0.46 15.74
N ILE A 110 5.97 1.19 14.66
CA ILE A 110 5.09 2.18 14.02
C ILE A 110 4.98 1.86 12.52
N TRP A 111 3.76 1.91 12.02
CA TRP A 111 3.43 1.73 10.61
C TRP A 111 2.67 2.93 10.06
N LEU A 112 3.33 3.73 9.21
CA LEU A 112 2.71 4.84 8.48
C LEU A 112 1.96 4.31 7.26
N THR A 113 0.69 4.65 7.14
CA THR A 113 -0.19 4.21 6.05
C THR A 113 -0.96 5.36 5.44
N GLY A 114 -1.21 5.30 4.13
CA GLY A 114 -1.95 6.33 3.39
C GLY A 114 -3.45 6.07 3.29
N ILE A 115 -4.05 5.31 4.21
CA ILE A 115 -5.50 5.09 4.19
C ILE A 115 -6.27 6.37 4.55
N ARG A 116 -7.44 6.56 3.90
CA ARG A 116 -8.35 7.67 4.18
C ARG A 116 -9.71 7.14 4.59
N ARG A 117 -10.37 7.89 5.49
CA ARG A 117 -11.67 7.52 6.07
C ARG A 117 -12.76 7.31 5.02
N GLU A 118 -12.78 8.13 3.99
CA GLU A 118 -13.83 8.13 2.97
C GLU A 118 -13.75 7.00 1.94
N GLU A 119 -12.61 6.27 1.90
CA GLU A 119 -12.39 5.27 0.85
C GLU A 119 -13.23 3.99 1.03
N THR A 120 -13.60 3.63 2.28
CA THR A 120 -14.45 2.45 2.55
C THR A 120 -15.28 2.64 3.82
N GLU A 121 -16.43 1.94 3.92
CA GLU A 121 -17.25 1.95 5.14
C GLU A 121 -16.52 1.40 6.36
N HIS A 122 -15.69 0.38 6.18
CA HIS A 122 -14.88 -0.19 7.25
C HIS A 122 -13.99 0.89 7.91
N ARG A 123 -13.38 1.76 7.10
CA ARG A 123 -12.49 2.82 7.60
C ARG A 123 -13.21 3.91 8.36
N GLN A 124 -14.51 4.07 8.18
CA GLN A 124 -15.29 5.06 8.95
C GLN A 124 -15.30 4.78 10.45
N SER A 125 -15.05 3.53 10.85
CA SER A 125 -14.93 3.11 12.25
C SER A 125 -13.52 3.23 12.84
N LEU A 126 -12.51 3.56 12.02
CA LEU A 126 -11.11 3.72 12.43
C LEU A 126 -10.81 5.16 12.83
N ASP A 127 -9.59 5.40 13.31
CA ASP A 127 -9.06 6.72 13.63
C ASP A 127 -7.65 6.88 13.03
N ILE A 128 -7.09 8.10 13.11
CA ILE A 128 -5.73 8.42 12.67
C ILE A 128 -4.71 7.42 13.25
N VAL A 129 -4.90 7.05 14.53
CA VAL A 129 -4.04 6.10 15.24
C VAL A 129 -4.86 4.90 15.64
N SER A 130 -4.36 3.72 15.30
CA SER A 130 -4.91 2.44 15.73
C SER A 130 -3.78 1.47 16.07
N VAL A 131 -4.11 0.35 16.70
CA VAL A 131 -3.14 -0.71 16.99
C VAL A 131 -3.64 -1.98 16.33
N ASP A 132 -2.77 -2.66 15.58
CA ASP A 132 -3.13 -3.94 14.96
C ASP A 132 -2.99 -5.11 15.96
N ASN A 133 -3.39 -6.32 15.53
CA ASN A 133 -3.33 -7.52 16.37
C ASN A 133 -1.90 -7.98 16.71
N ARG A 134 -0.89 -7.45 16.05
CA ARG A 134 0.55 -7.68 16.34
C ARG A 134 1.09 -6.67 17.35
N GLY A 135 0.29 -5.67 17.75
CA GLY A 135 0.71 -4.59 18.63
C GLY A 135 1.43 -3.45 17.91
N ILE A 136 1.41 -3.42 16.57
CA ILE A 136 2.02 -2.35 15.77
C ILE A 136 1.08 -1.12 15.80
N ILE A 137 1.64 0.05 16.14
CA ILE A 137 0.89 1.30 16.11
C ILE A 137 0.78 1.77 14.65
N LYS A 138 -0.43 1.71 14.10
CA LYS A 138 -0.72 2.26 12.76
C LYS A 138 -1.04 3.73 12.88
N VAL A 139 -0.43 4.54 12.00
CA VAL A 139 -0.68 5.98 11.92
C VAL A 139 -1.01 6.34 10.47
N ALA A 140 -2.16 6.97 10.26
CA ALA A 140 -2.65 7.42 8.97
C ALA A 140 -2.71 8.96 8.91
N PRO A 141 -1.62 9.65 8.55
CA PRO A 141 -1.53 11.12 8.62
C PRO A 141 -2.58 11.85 7.78
N ILE A 142 -3.00 11.26 6.66
CA ILE A 142 -3.98 11.85 5.74
C ILE A 142 -5.39 11.27 5.94
N PHE A 143 -5.68 10.68 7.09
CA PHE A 143 -6.91 9.92 7.36
C PHE A 143 -8.20 10.71 7.08
N TYR A 144 -8.22 11.99 7.46
CA TYR A 144 -9.37 12.89 7.29
C TYR A 144 -9.29 13.77 6.04
N TRP A 145 -8.26 13.59 5.20
CA TRP A 145 -8.17 14.35 3.95
C TRP A 145 -9.24 13.90 2.96
N SER A 146 -9.95 14.85 2.39
CA SER A 146 -10.85 14.63 1.27
C SER A 146 -10.08 14.38 -0.03
N GLU A 147 -10.79 13.98 -1.09
CA GLU A 147 -10.18 13.87 -2.43
C GLU A 147 -9.67 15.24 -2.88
N ASP A 148 -10.42 16.32 -2.62
CA ASP A 148 -10.01 17.69 -2.95
C ASP A 148 -8.72 18.08 -2.22
N ASP A 149 -8.59 17.78 -0.92
CA ASP A 149 -7.36 18.04 -0.17
C ASP A 149 -6.14 17.32 -0.78
N VAL A 150 -6.34 16.09 -1.24
CA VAL A 150 -5.29 15.30 -1.88
C VAL A 150 -4.93 15.89 -3.23
N GLU A 151 -5.93 16.27 -4.06
CA GLU A 151 -5.70 16.85 -5.38
C GLU A 151 -5.00 18.21 -5.26
N ASP A 152 -5.44 19.07 -4.36
CA ASP A 152 -4.83 20.39 -4.08
C ASP A 152 -3.37 20.23 -3.63
N TYR A 153 -3.10 19.27 -2.73
CA TYR A 153 -1.74 18.98 -2.28
C TYR A 153 -0.84 18.50 -3.42
N MET A 154 -1.35 17.58 -4.25
CA MET A 154 -0.61 17.06 -5.40
C MET A 154 -0.31 18.13 -6.43
N GLU A 155 -1.25 19.04 -6.68
CA GLU A 155 -1.06 20.18 -7.58
C GLU A 155 -0.02 21.16 -7.01
N GLN A 156 -0.17 21.55 -5.74
CA GLN A 156 0.75 22.45 -5.05
C GLN A 156 2.21 21.95 -5.11
N HIS A 157 2.42 20.67 -4.92
CA HIS A 157 3.75 20.05 -4.89
C HIS A 157 4.17 19.43 -6.24
N GLN A 158 3.37 19.61 -7.30
CA GLN A 158 3.63 19.08 -8.66
C GLN A 158 3.94 17.58 -8.68
N LEU A 159 3.24 16.82 -7.84
CA LEU A 159 3.48 15.39 -7.70
C LEU A 159 2.84 14.62 -8.87
N PRO A 160 3.52 13.59 -9.40
CA PRO A 160 2.95 12.76 -10.45
C PRO A 160 1.83 11.87 -9.89
N THR A 161 0.78 11.66 -10.69
CA THR A 161 -0.32 10.75 -10.36
C THR A 161 -0.35 9.54 -11.28
N CYS A 162 -0.69 8.38 -10.73
CA CYS A 162 -1.00 7.18 -11.50
C CYS A 162 -2.51 7.19 -11.83
N ARG A 163 -2.87 7.58 -13.06
CA ARG A 163 -4.28 7.68 -13.50
C ARG A 163 -4.98 6.33 -13.59
N HIS A 164 -4.23 5.27 -13.86
CA HIS A 164 -4.75 3.93 -14.10
C HIS A 164 -4.09 2.97 -13.11
N TYR A 165 -4.61 2.96 -11.88
CA TYR A 165 -4.19 2.02 -10.84
C TYR A 165 -5.08 0.77 -10.87
N PHE A 166 -4.46 -0.40 -10.74
CA PHE A 166 -5.14 -1.69 -10.64
C PHE A 166 -4.60 -2.50 -9.46
N ASP A 167 -5.47 -2.92 -8.55
CA ASP A 167 -5.12 -3.83 -7.47
C ASP A 167 -5.87 -5.17 -7.67
N PRO A 168 -5.16 -6.25 -8.02
CA PRO A 168 -5.78 -7.54 -8.33
C PRO A 168 -6.45 -8.19 -7.12
N THR A 169 -6.16 -7.71 -5.91
CA THR A 169 -6.77 -8.21 -4.67
C THR A 169 -8.05 -7.47 -4.29
N LYS A 170 -8.34 -6.35 -4.98
CA LYS A 170 -9.58 -5.58 -4.85
C LYS A 170 -10.45 -5.87 -6.06
N VAL A 171 -11.39 -6.77 -5.92
CA VAL A 171 -12.29 -7.15 -7.02
C VAL A 171 -13.43 -6.14 -7.21
N HIS A 172 -13.70 -5.33 -6.19
CA HIS A 172 -14.65 -4.21 -6.25
C HIS A 172 -14.03 -2.96 -5.62
N ASP A 173 -14.31 -1.80 -6.20
CA ASP A 173 -14.06 -0.52 -5.56
C ASP A 173 -14.77 -0.49 -4.20
N GLY A 174 -14.07 -0.11 -3.15
CA GLY A 174 -14.59 -0.08 -1.78
C GLY A 174 -14.36 -1.33 -0.93
N ARG A 175 -13.77 -2.41 -1.47
CA ARG A 175 -13.30 -3.55 -0.65
C ARG A 175 -11.96 -3.24 -0.01
N GLU A 176 -11.82 -3.58 1.28
CA GLU A 176 -10.52 -3.50 1.94
C GLU A 176 -9.54 -4.50 1.34
N CYS A 177 -8.31 -4.07 1.17
CA CYS A 177 -7.22 -5.01 0.93
C CYS A 177 -6.89 -5.72 2.25
N GLY A 178 -6.62 -7.03 2.19
CA GLY A 178 -6.36 -7.85 3.37
C GLY A 178 -5.27 -7.35 4.34
N LEU A 179 -4.43 -6.39 3.94
CA LEU A 179 -3.40 -5.78 4.81
C LEU A 179 -3.99 -5.04 6.02
N HIS A 180 -5.19 -4.47 5.88
CA HIS A 180 -5.83 -3.67 6.93
C HIS A 180 -6.93 -4.42 7.67
N THR A 181 -7.38 -5.57 7.14
CA THR A 181 -8.43 -6.42 7.73
C THR A 181 -7.90 -7.70 8.37
N ALA A 182 -6.68 -8.13 8.02
CA ALA A 182 -5.97 -9.24 8.69
C ALA A 182 -5.45 -8.84 10.08
N ALA A 183 -6.12 -7.88 10.69
CA ALA A 183 -5.83 -7.37 12.02
C ALA A 183 -6.74 -8.03 13.05
#